data_5c6c437cafa234b4b1a888342970c960
#
_entry.id   5c6c437cafa234b4b1a888342970c960
#
_cell.length_a   1.000
_cell.length_b   1.000
_cell.length_c   1.000
_cell.angle_alpha   90.00
_cell.angle_beta   90.00
_cell.angle_gamma   90.00
#
_symmetry.space_group_name_H-M   'P 1'
#
loop_
_entity.id
_entity.type
_entity.pdbx_description
1 polymer ?
#
loop_
_entity_poly.entity_id
_entity_poly.type
_entity_poly.pdbx_seq_one_letter_code
_entity_poly.pdbx_strand_id
1 'polypeptide(L)'
;MADEHADHPGIIAPAVMSLLSRVEYAVEVATWTHYWMGLFVVCRSFLFRKYTPNFSNRIVSIVHAIAAIYYSVQTFENGFASLFENVGGANTKPQALCMAVSLSYFIYDLCYCAMVGERESVVHHLFTIAGLASGLLNGKSGAELVGCLFLMEVSNPSLHLRDILREMKLKDGPIGSANDLFFAVAFLVCRLVIGPFIVYETVMCPHNELVVKLGGLGILVVSVIWSERIVKKLSGGKSAKTSSEKKKTK
;
A
#
# COMPACT_ATOMS: atom_id res chain seq x y z
N MET A 1 -55.70 -2.45 31.97
CA MET A 1 -54.34 -2.95 31.97
C MET A 1 -54.15 -3.62 30.62
N ALA A 2 -53.65 -2.89 29.66
CA ALA A 2 -53.33 -3.37 28.32
C ALA A 2 -51.81 -3.32 28.19
N ASP A 3 -51.24 -4.47 27.85
CA ASP A 3 -49.82 -4.70 27.69
C ASP A 3 -49.24 -3.80 26.58
N GLU A 4 -48.34 -2.95 26.96
CA GLU A 4 -47.50 -2.14 26.09
C GLU A 4 -46.18 -2.87 25.86
N HIS A 5 -46.22 -3.96 25.09
CA HIS A 5 -45.04 -4.52 24.46
C HIS A 5 -44.82 -3.79 23.15
N ALA A 6 -44.19 -2.60 23.24
CA ALA A 6 -43.60 -1.95 22.10
C ALA A 6 -42.34 -2.73 21.68
N ASP A 7 -42.52 -3.64 20.73
CA ASP A 7 -41.40 -4.15 19.93
C ASP A 7 -40.65 -2.94 19.32
N HIS A 8 -39.40 -2.76 19.73
CA HIS A 8 -38.48 -1.80 19.11
C HIS A 8 -37.69 -2.47 17.97
N PRO A 9 -38.23 -2.53 16.73
CA PRO A 9 -37.52 -3.10 15.59
C PRO A 9 -36.40 -2.22 15.08
N GLY A 10 -36.24 -0.98 15.58
CA GLY A 10 -35.35 0.02 15.04
C GLY A 10 -33.87 -0.11 15.41
N ILE A 11 -33.52 -0.80 16.50
CA ILE A 11 -32.14 -0.82 17.03
C ILE A 11 -31.37 -2.09 16.58
N ILE A 12 -32.08 -3.21 16.42
CA ILE A 12 -31.44 -4.50 16.06
C ILE A 12 -30.97 -4.52 14.62
N ALA A 13 -31.72 -3.92 13.70
CA ALA A 13 -31.39 -3.93 12.28
C ALA A 13 -30.04 -3.26 11.93
N PRO A 14 -29.68 -2.07 12.42
CA PRO A 14 -28.38 -1.46 12.15
C PRO A 14 -27.20 -2.25 12.72
N ALA A 15 -27.35 -2.83 13.92
CA ALA A 15 -26.31 -3.63 14.56
C ALA A 15 -26.07 -4.95 13.81
N VAL A 16 -27.14 -5.62 13.37
CA VAL A 16 -27.06 -6.84 12.56
C VAL A 16 -26.43 -6.56 11.21
N MET A 17 -26.82 -5.47 10.53
CA MET A 17 -26.23 -5.08 9.25
C MET A 17 -24.73 -4.75 9.40
N SER A 18 -24.33 -4.08 10.46
CA SER A 18 -22.91 -3.82 10.76
C SER A 18 -22.13 -5.11 11.02
N LEU A 19 -22.71 -6.07 11.73
CA LEU A 19 -22.08 -7.37 11.96
C LEU A 19 -21.94 -8.16 10.66
N LEU A 20 -22.97 -8.20 9.84
CA LEU A 20 -22.96 -8.90 8.55
C LEU A 20 -21.88 -8.33 7.60
N SER A 21 -21.78 -7.00 7.51
CA SER A 21 -20.73 -6.37 6.69
C SER A 21 -19.32 -6.68 7.18
N ARG A 22 -19.10 -6.74 8.50
CA ARG A 22 -17.81 -7.15 9.07
C ARG A 22 -17.45 -8.59 8.76
N VAL A 23 -18.42 -9.50 8.80
CA VAL A 23 -18.22 -10.90 8.41
C VAL A 23 -17.91 -11.01 6.92
N GLU A 24 -18.63 -10.27 6.08
CA GLU A 24 -18.40 -10.23 4.63
C GLU A 24 -16.96 -9.77 4.33
N TYR A 25 -16.49 -8.67 4.91
CA TYR A 25 -15.11 -8.21 4.74
C TYR A 25 -14.09 -9.21 5.27
N ALA A 26 -14.36 -9.88 6.39
CA ALA A 26 -13.44 -10.90 6.91
C ALA A 26 -13.29 -12.09 5.94
N VAL A 27 -14.40 -12.55 5.36
CA VAL A 27 -14.39 -13.61 4.34
C VAL A 27 -13.67 -13.15 3.07
N GLU A 28 -13.91 -11.92 2.63
CA GLU A 28 -13.25 -11.35 1.45
C GLU A 28 -11.74 -11.23 1.65
N VAL A 29 -11.29 -10.67 2.79
CA VAL A 29 -9.87 -10.57 3.14
C VAL A 29 -9.23 -11.96 3.21
N ALA A 30 -9.88 -12.94 3.84
CA ALA A 30 -9.38 -14.31 3.90
C ALA A 30 -9.23 -14.92 2.49
N THR A 31 -10.24 -14.74 1.63
CA THR A 31 -10.24 -15.24 0.25
C THR A 31 -9.08 -14.65 -0.56
N TRP A 32 -8.90 -13.33 -0.53
CA TRP A 32 -7.80 -12.67 -1.21
C TRP A 32 -6.43 -13.04 -0.62
N THR A 33 -6.34 -13.26 0.70
CA THR A 33 -5.08 -13.74 1.30
C THR A 33 -4.67 -15.10 0.74
N HIS A 34 -5.62 -16.04 0.62
CA HIS A 34 -5.35 -17.33 -0.02
C HIS A 34 -4.96 -17.19 -1.49
N TYR A 35 -5.56 -16.25 -2.22
CA TYR A 35 -5.17 -15.94 -3.60
C TYR A 35 -3.70 -15.50 -3.68
N TRP A 36 -3.25 -14.56 -2.84
CA TRP A 36 -1.87 -14.09 -2.82
C TRP A 36 -0.89 -15.19 -2.46
N MET A 37 -1.22 -16.02 -1.47
CA MET A 37 -0.42 -17.21 -1.12
C MET A 37 -0.35 -18.20 -2.27
N GLY A 38 -1.48 -18.48 -2.91
CA GLY A 38 -1.56 -19.38 -4.07
C GLY A 38 -0.75 -18.86 -5.26
N LEU A 39 -0.84 -17.57 -5.54
CA LEU A 39 -0.04 -16.91 -6.60
C LEU A 39 1.47 -17.05 -6.31
N PHE A 40 1.89 -16.83 -5.06
CA PHE A 40 3.29 -17.05 -4.65
C PHE A 40 3.73 -18.50 -4.89
N VAL A 41 2.91 -19.47 -4.47
CA VAL A 41 3.21 -20.89 -4.66
C VAL A 41 3.33 -21.24 -6.15
N VAL A 42 2.43 -20.76 -7.00
CA VAL A 42 2.48 -20.94 -8.45
C VAL A 42 3.75 -20.32 -9.03
N CYS A 43 4.04 -19.08 -8.70
CA CYS A 43 5.26 -18.39 -9.14
C CYS A 43 6.51 -19.15 -8.71
N ARG A 44 6.58 -19.56 -7.44
CA ARG A 44 7.77 -20.22 -6.87
C ARG A 44 7.97 -21.65 -7.36
N SER A 45 6.88 -22.43 -7.48
CA SER A 45 6.96 -23.88 -7.76
C SER A 45 6.93 -24.21 -9.24
N PHE A 46 6.33 -23.35 -10.08
CA PHE A 46 6.12 -23.65 -11.49
C PHE A 46 6.78 -22.63 -12.43
N LEU A 47 6.50 -21.34 -12.28
CA LEU A 47 6.89 -20.34 -13.28
C LEU A 47 8.36 -19.90 -13.14
N PHE A 48 8.82 -19.67 -11.92
CA PHE A 48 10.12 -19.05 -11.63
C PHE A 48 11.00 -19.91 -10.72
N ARG A 49 10.93 -21.23 -10.86
CA ARG A 49 11.67 -22.22 -10.03
C ARG A 49 13.18 -21.99 -9.96
N LYS A 50 13.78 -21.48 -11.03
CA LYS A 50 15.24 -21.22 -11.13
C LYS A 50 15.69 -19.96 -10.36
N TYR A 51 14.76 -19.07 -9.99
CA TYR A 51 15.06 -17.85 -9.25
C TYR A 51 14.82 -18.03 -7.76
N THR A 52 15.22 -17.02 -6.96
CA THR A 52 15.03 -17.08 -5.50
C THR A 52 13.55 -16.97 -5.10
N PRO A 53 13.18 -17.37 -3.86
CA PRO A 53 11.83 -17.09 -3.33
C PRO A 53 11.51 -15.60 -3.36
N ASN A 54 12.52 -14.72 -3.11
CA ASN A 54 12.34 -13.28 -3.16
C ASN A 54 11.90 -12.79 -4.55
N PHE A 55 12.47 -13.35 -5.63
CA PHE A 55 12.01 -13.07 -7.00
C PHE A 55 10.52 -13.32 -7.16
N SER A 56 10.03 -14.47 -6.72
CA SER A 56 8.61 -14.85 -6.80
C SER A 56 7.74 -13.91 -5.95
N ASN A 57 8.19 -13.53 -4.74
CA ASN A 57 7.49 -12.56 -3.92
C ASN A 57 7.39 -11.19 -4.60
N ARG A 58 8.47 -10.71 -5.25
CA ARG A 58 8.44 -9.43 -5.99
C ARG A 58 7.46 -9.44 -7.17
N ILE A 59 7.25 -10.60 -7.83
CA ILE A 59 6.19 -10.73 -8.85
C ILE A 59 4.81 -10.56 -8.21
N VAL A 60 4.53 -11.23 -7.09
CA VAL A 60 3.26 -11.07 -6.36
C VAL A 60 3.05 -9.61 -5.95
N SER A 61 4.10 -8.95 -5.45
CA SER A 61 4.07 -7.53 -5.06
C SER A 61 3.75 -6.60 -6.24
N ILE A 62 4.30 -6.87 -7.44
CA ILE A 62 3.96 -6.11 -8.66
C ILE A 62 2.49 -6.30 -9.04
N VAL A 63 2.00 -7.55 -9.00
CA VAL A 63 0.59 -7.84 -9.33
C VAL A 63 -0.33 -7.11 -8.35
N HIS A 64 -0.01 -7.14 -7.04
CA HIS A 64 -0.77 -6.38 -6.04
C HIS A 64 -0.72 -4.87 -6.31
N ALA A 65 0.46 -4.30 -6.53
CA ALA A 65 0.59 -2.86 -6.75
C ALA A 65 -0.24 -2.38 -7.97
N ILE A 66 -0.24 -3.16 -9.06
CA ILE A 66 -1.08 -2.88 -10.24
C ILE A 66 -2.58 -2.99 -9.88
N ALA A 67 -2.97 -4.02 -9.14
CA ALA A 67 -4.36 -4.20 -8.69
C ALA A 67 -4.79 -3.05 -7.76
N ALA A 68 -3.95 -2.66 -6.79
CA ALA A 68 -4.23 -1.57 -5.87
C ALA A 68 -4.39 -0.22 -6.61
N ILE A 69 -3.51 0.08 -7.57
CA ILE A 69 -3.63 1.27 -8.43
C ILE A 69 -4.94 1.23 -9.21
N TYR A 70 -5.25 0.08 -9.85
CA TYR A 70 -6.47 -0.09 -10.63
C TYR A 70 -7.72 0.15 -9.79
N TYR A 71 -7.86 -0.52 -8.64
CA TYR A 71 -9.01 -0.37 -7.77
C TYR A 71 -9.09 1.03 -7.15
N SER A 72 -7.96 1.66 -6.80
CA SER A 72 -7.95 3.03 -6.30
C SER A 72 -8.49 4.02 -7.33
N VAL A 73 -8.05 3.92 -8.58
CA VAL A 73 -8.51 4.82 -9.66
C VAL A 73 -10.02 4.68 -9.91
N GLN A 74 -10.60 3.48 -9.72
CA GLN A 74 -12.04 3.28 -9.82
C GLN A 74 -12.85 4.03 -8.73
N THR A 75 -12.20 4.50 -7.67
CA THR A 75 -12.84 5.30 -6.61
C THR A 75 -12.76 6.81 -6.84
N PHE A 76 -12.04 7.28 -7.85
CA PHE A 76 -11.78 8.69 -8.12
C PHE A 76 -12.84 9.28 -9.04
N GLU A 77 -14.01 9.65 -8.51
CA GLU A 77 -15.13 10.19 -9.28
C GLU A 77 -14.76 11.51 -9.99
N ASN A 78 -13.98 12.38 -9.32
CA ASN A 78 -13.51 13.67 -9.84
C ASN A 78 -12.00 13.66 -10.17
N GLY A 79 -11.46 12.50 -10.58
CA GLY A 79 -10.04 12.34 -10.84
C GLY A 79 -9.20 12.54 -9.57
N PHE A 80 -8.01 13.15 -9.69
CA PHE A 80 -7.10 13.31 -8.55
C PHE A 80 -7.61 14.22 -7.43
N ALA A 81 -8.61 15.07 -7.68
CA ALA A 81 -9.25 15.87 -6.64
C ALA A 81 -9.89 14.99 -5.56
N SER A 82 -10.40 13.81 -5.95
CA SER A 82 -11.01 12.83 -5.03
C SER A 82 -10.06 12.32 -3.93
N LEU A 83 -8.74 12.52 -4.07
CA LEU A 83 -7.78 12.23 -3.00
C LEU A 83 -8.02 13.05 -1.72
N PHE A 84 -8.67 14.20 -1.84
CA PHE A 84 -8.88 15.16 -0.77
C PHE A 84 -10.37 15.38 -0.45
N GLU A 85 -11.25 14.68 -1.17
CA GLU A 85 -12.69 14.78 -0.98
C GLU A 85 -13.19 13.72 0.02
N ASN A 86 -14.22 14.06 0.79
CA ASN A 86 -14.90 13.14 1.71
C ASN A 86 -13.99 12.47 2.77
N VAL A 87 -12.95 13.18 3.22
CA VAL A 87 -12.04 12.71 4.28
C VAL A 87 -12.84 12.45 5.58
N GLY A 88 -12.65 11.27 6.19
CA GLY A 88 -13.41 10.83 7.36
C GLY A 88 -14.86 10.42 7.08
N GLY A 89 -15.29 10.44 5.82
CA GLY A 89 -16.62 10.05 5.40
C GLY A 89 -16.84 8.54 5.37
N ALA A 90 -18.10 8.13 5.12
CA ALA A 90 -18.46 6.72 4.98
C ALA A 90 -17.79 6.09 3.74
N ASN A 91 -17.39 4.84 3.88
CA ASN A 91 -16.80 4.08 2.77
C ASN A 91 -17.81 3.81 1.67
N THR A 92 -17.39 4.02 0.43
CA THR A 92 -18.10 3.46 -0.74
C THR A 92 -17.75 1.98 -0.92
N LYS A 93 -18.59 1.22 -1.64
CA LYS A 93 -18.29 -0.19 -1.96
C LYS A 93 -16.96 -0.37 -2.72
N PRO A 94 -16.62 0.44 -3.74
CA PRO A 94 -15.33 0.35 -4.40
C PRO A 94 -14.14 0.62 -3.46
N GLN A 95 -14.27 1.60 -2.53
CA GLN A 95 -13.24 1.86 -1.53
C GLN A 95 -13.06 0.67 -0.58
N ALA A 96 -14.14 0.08 -0.09
CA ALA A 96 -14.07 -1.09 0.79
C ALA A 96 -13.41 -2.28 0.08
N LEU A 97 -13.76 -2.55 -1.19
CA LEU A 97 -13.12 -3.60 -2.01
C LEU A 97 -11.61 -3.34 -2.17
N CYS A 98 -11.22 -2.12 -2.53
CA CYS A 98 -9.81 -1.74 -2.68
C CYS A 98 -9.02 -1.98 -1.38
N MET A 99 -9.60 -1.57 -0.24
CA MET A 99 -9.00 -1.79 1.07
C MET A 99 -8.92 -3.27 1.44
N ALA A 100 -9.94 -4.09 1.16
CA ALA A 100 -9.96 -5.51 1.48
C ALA A 100 -8.90 -6.28 0.66
N VAL A 101 -8.81 -6.02 -0.65
CA VAL A 101 -7.80 -6.61 -1.54
C VAL A 101 -6.39 -6.27 -1.06
N SER A 102 -6.15 -5.02 -0.68
CA SER A 102 -4.83 -4.58 -0.25
C SER A 102 -4.49 -5.03 1.17
N LEU A 103 -5.45 -5.01 2.10
CA LEU A 103 -5.27 -5.54 3.45
C LEU A 103 -4.84 -7.01 3.41
N SER A 104 -5.50 -7.81 2.58
CA SER A 104 -5.17 -9.23 2.41
C SER A 104 -3.76 -9.46 1.90
N TYR A 105 -3.30 -8.63 0.95
CA TYR A 105 -1.93 -8.66 0.46
C TYR A 105 -0.93 -8.29 1.57
N PHE A 106 -1.17 -7.20 2.30
CA PHE A 106 -0.27 -6.78 3.37
C PHE A 106 -0.17 -7.82 4.50
N ILE A 107 -1.25 -8.56 4.79
CA ILE A 107 -1.20 -9.69 5.73
C ILE A 107 -0.28 -10.80 5.18
N TYR A 108 -0.42 -11.17 3.91
CA TYR A 108 0.45 -12.13 3.25
C TYR A 108 1.91 -11.67 3.26
N ASP A 109 2.18 -10.43 2.82
CA ASP A 109 3.56 -9.92 2.68
C ASP A 109 4.21 -9.62 4.03
N LEU A 110 3.43 -9.27 5.07
CA LEU A 110 3.91 -9.19 6.45
C LEU A 110 4.51 -10.52 6.91
N CYS A 111 3.81 -11.63 6.68
CA CYS A 111 4.31 -12.96 7.03
C CYS A 111 5.60 -13.28 6.26
N TYR A 112 5.64 -12.98 4.95
CA TYR A 112 6.83 -13.17 4.14
C TYR A 112 8.01 -12.33 4.65
N CYS A 113 7.83 -11.02 4.84
CA CYS A 113 8.86 -10.09 5.33
C CYS A 113 9.38 -10.48 6.73
N ALA A 114 8.49 -10.96 7.61
CA ALA A 114 8.88 -11.47 8.92
C ALA A 114 9.77 -12.72 8.82
N MET A 115 9.44 -13.66 7.92
CA MET A 115 10.24 -14.86 7.69
C MET A 115 11.63 -14.55 7.11
N VAL A 116 11.76 -13.56 6.24
CA VAL A 116 13.05 -13.20 5.62
C VAL A 116 13.82 -12.13 6.41
N GLY A 117 13.24 -11.59 7.49
CA GLY A 117 13.89 -10.63 8.40
C GLY A 117 13.91 -9.18 7.89
N GLU A 118 13.01 -8.79 6.99
CA GLU A 118 12.88 -7.41 6.48
C GLU A 118 12.15 -6.51 7.50
N ARG A 119 12.82 -6.13 8.59
CA ARG A 119 12.21 -5.42 9.74
C ARG A 119 11.52 -4.12 9.36
N GLU A 120 12.07 -3.33 8.45
CA GLU A 120 11.48 -2.05 8.03
C GLU A 120 10.18 -2.26 7.28
N SER A 121 10.11 -3.26 6.41
CA SER A 121 8.88 -3.66 5.72
C SER A 121 7.83 -4.16 6.71
N VAL A 122 8.22 -4.95 7.71
CA VAL A 122 7.33 -5.42 8.78
C VAL A 122 6.67 -4.24 9.50
N VAL A 123 7.45 -3.24 9.93
CA VAL A 123 6.90 -2.05 10.62
C VAL A 123 5.96 -1.27 9.71
N HIS A 124 6.33 -1.07 8.45
CA HIS A 124 5.49 -0.41 7.46
C HIS A 124 4.16 -1.15 7.25
N HIS A 125 4.21 -2.48 7.08
CA HIS A 125 3.00 -3.29 6.88
C HIS A 125 2.09 -3.29 8.11
N LEU A 126 2.63 -3.27 9.32
CA LEU A 126 1.82 -3.17 10.54
C LEU A 126 1.00 -1.87 10.59
N PHE A 127 1.59 -0.72 10.25
CA PHE A 127 0.86 0.55 10.16
C PHE A 127 -0.21 0.51 9.06
N THR A 128 0.11 -0.05 7.91
CA THR A 128 -0.84 -0.16 6.78
C THR A 128 -2.01 -1.08 7.13
N ILE A 129 -1.73 -2.26 7.70
CA ILE A 129 -2.75 -3.22 8.15
C ILE A 129 -3.66 -2.57 9.20
N ALA A 130 -3.10 -1.89 10.20
CA ALA A 130 -3.89 -1.23 11.24
C ALA A 130 -4.83 -0.16 10.66
N GLY A 131 -4.34 0.67 9.74
CA GLY A 131 -5.14 1.70 9.07
C GLY A 131 -6.26 1.11 8.22
N LEU A 132 -5.95 0.18 7.31
CA LEU A 132 -6.93 -0.43 6.41
C LEU A 132 -7.98 -1.25 7.18
N ALA A 133 -7.56 -2.04 8.18
CA ALA A 133 -8.47 -2.79 9.03
C ALA A 133 -9.41 -1.86 9.81
N SER A 134 -8.89 -0.75 10.36
CA SER A 134 -9.72 0.25 11.04
C SER A 134 -10.76 0.86 10.09
N GLY A 135 -10.35 1.23 8.87
CA GLY A 135 -11.26 1.77 7.86
C GLY A 135 -12.39 0.81 7.47
N LEU A 136 -12.06 -0.47 7.28
CA LEU A 136 -13.05 -1.50 6.96
C LEU A 136 -14.01 -1.78 8.13
N LEU A 137 -13.47 -1.95 9.35
CA LEU A 137 -14.26 -2.29 10.52
C LEU A 137 -15.20 -1.17 10.96
N ASN A 138 -14.78 0.09 10.79
CA ASN A 138 -15.56 1.27 11.15
C ASN A 138 -16.43 1.80 10.00
N GLY A 139 -16.25 1.28 8.78
CA GLY A 139 -17.01 1.68 7.59
C GLY A 139 -16.79 3.12 7.16
N LYS A 140 -15.64 3.72 7.49
CA LYS A 140 -15.31 5.13 7.21
C LYS A 140 -13.83 5.32 6.89
N SER A 141 -13.45 6.52 6.47
CA SER A 141 -12.07 6.91 6.12
C SER A 141 -11.55 6.27 4.82
N GLY A 142 -12.46 5.75 3.97
CA GLY A 142 -12.07 5.08 2.74
C GLY A 142 -11.40 6.00 1.72
N ALA A 143 -11.80 7.27 1.67
CA ALA A 143 -11.23 8.22 0.70
C ALA A 143 -9.72 8.42 0.93
N GLU A 144 -9.33 8.81 2.14
CA GLU A 144 -7.92 9.04 2.49
C GLU A 144 -7.10 7.76 2.55
N LEU A 145 -7.67 6.64 3.01
CA LEU A 145 -6.95 5.37 3.05
C LEU A 145 -6.65 4.84 1.64
N VAL A 146 -7.62 4.90 0.72
CA VAL A 146 -7.43 4.51 -0.68
C VAL A 146 -6.53 5.51 -1.41
N GLY A 147 -6.68 6.80 -1.13
CA GLY A 147 -5.79 7.83 -1.67
C GLY A 147 -4.34 7.64 -1.22
N CYS A 148 -4.12 7.39 0.07
CA CYS A 148 -2.80 7.06 0.60
C CYS A 148 -2.25 5.80 -0.04
N LEU A 149 -3.05 4.73 -0.14
CA LEU A 149 -2.69 3.47 -0.79
C LEU A 149 -2.26 3.71 -2.25
N PHE A 150 -3.04 4.46 -3.04
CA PHE A 150 -2.68 4.82 -4.41
C PHE A 150 -1.31 5.48 -4.48
N LEU A 151 -1.05 6.52 -3.67
CA LEU A 151 0.22 7.23 -3.65
C LEU A 151 1.39 6.32 -3.24
N MET A 152 1.15 5.37 -2.34
CA MET A 152 2.18 4.41 -1.93
C MET A 152 2.48 3.41 -3.04
N GLU A 153 1.46 2.93 -3.75
CA GLU A 153 1.60 1.85 -4.71
C GLU A 153 2.10 2.29 -6.09
N VAL A 154 1.95 3.56 -6.50
CA VAL A 154 2.42 4.05 -7.83
C VAL A 154 3.91 3.79 -8.06
N SER A 155 4.75 3.88 -7.05
CA SER A 155 6.21 3.64 -7.18
C SER A 155 6.61 2.17 -7.01
N ASN A 156 5.74 1.33 -6.43
CA ASN A 156 6.09 -0.04 -6.01
C ASN A 156 6.37 -1.01 -7.17
N PRO A 157 5.68 -0.96 -8.34
CA PRO A 157 6.06 -1.80 -9.48
C PRO A 157 7.52 -1.62 -9.88
N SER A 158 8.01 -0.37 -9.91
CA SER A 158 9.42 -0.07 -10.24
C SER A 158 10.37 -0.48 -9.13
N LEU A 159 9.97 -0.36 -7.85
CA LEU A 159 10.76 -0.84 -6.72
C LEU A 159 11.03 -2.35 -6.84
N HIS A 160 9.97 -3.13 -7.05
CA HIS A 160 10.06 -4.58 -7.16
C HIS A 160 10.74 -5.03 -8.46
N LEU A 161 10.46 -4.35 -9.58
CA LEU A 161 11.13 -4.60 -10.85
C LEU A 161 12.65 -4.42 -10.75
N ARG A 162 13.11 -3.45 -9.97
CA ARG A 162 14.54 -3.24 -9.72
C ARG A 162 15.21 -4.46 -9.10
N ASP A 163 14.56 -5.14 -8.15
CA ASP A 163 15.09 -6.34 -7.50
C ASP A 163 15.09 -7.53 -8.47
N ILE A 164 14.04 -7.66 -9.28
CA ILE A 164 13.93 -8.64 -10.37
C ILE A 164 15.07 -8.43 -11.38
N LEU A 165 15.26 -7.20 -11.88
CA LEU A 165 16.34 -6.89 -12.83
C LEU A 165 17.73 -7.15 -12.24
N ARG A 166 17.91 -6.95 -10.93
CA ARG A 166 19.18 -7.25 -10.24
C ARG A 166 19.46 -8.76 -10.27
N GLU A 167 18.47 -9.59 -9.96
CA GLU A 167 18.63 -11.05 -9.97
C GLU A 167 18.85 -11.57 -11.39
N MET A 168 18.20 -10.95 -12.39
CA MET A 168 18.41 -11.25 -13.82
C MET A 168 19.73 -10.69 -14.39
N LYS A 169 20.53 -9.96 -13.61
CA LYS A 169 21.77 -9.27 -14.05
C LYS A 169 21.54 -8.21 -15.14
N LEU A 170 20.35 -7.64 -15.22
CA LEU A 170 19.94 -6.61 -16.19
C LEU A 170 19.87 -5.21 -15.59
N LYS A 171 20.18 -5.05 -14.30
CA LYS A 171 20.01 -3.79 -13.57
C LYS A 171 20.92 -2.68 -14.05
N ASP A 172 22.15 -3.00 -14.46
CA ASP A 172 23.17 -2.01 -14.84
C ASP A 172 23.03 -1.52 -16.31
N GLY A 173 22.00 -2.00 -17.00
CA GLY A 173 21.66 -1.59 -18.36
C GLY A 173 20.74 -0.35 -18.42
N PRO A 174 20.41 0.10 -19.65
CA PRO A 174 19.53 1.27 -19.87
C PRO A 174 18.16 1.10 -19.22
N ILE A 175 17.58 -0.11 -19.27
CA ILE A 175 16.27 -0.43 -18.68
C ILE A 175 16.32 -0.27 -17.15
N GLY A 176 17.38 -0.79 -16.50
CA GLY A 176 17.55 -0.67 -15.06
C GLY A 176 17.72 0.78 -14.62
N SER A 177 18.49 1.58 -15.40
CA SER A 177 18.71 3.00 -15.12
C SER A 177 17.42 3.81 -15.29
N ALA A 178 16.63 3.55 -16.34
CA ALA A 178 15.34 4.20 -16.55
C ALA A 178 14.34 3.84 -15.44
N ASN A 179 14.29 2.57 -15.03
CA ASN A 179 13.45 2.10 -13.93
C ASN A 179 13.86 2.75 -12.59
N ASP A 180 15.16 2.84 -12.28
CA ASP A 180 15.66 3.48 -11.06
C ASP A 180 15.30 4.97 -11.02
N LEU A 181 15.35 5.67 -12.15
CA LEU A 181 14.94 7.07 -12.25
C LEU A 181 13.43 7.24 -12.06
N PHE A 182 12.62 6.44 -12.75
CA PHE A 182 11.17 6.47 -12.59
C PHE A 182 10.77 6.18 -11.15
N PHE A 183 11.35 5.14 -10.53
CA PHE A 183 11.11 4.83 -9.11
C PHE A 183 11.40 6.03 -8.22
N ALA A 184 12.57 6.66 -8.38
CA ALA A 184 12.96 7.77 -7.52
C ALA A 184 12.02 8.97 -7.67
N VAL A 185 11.68 9.34 -8.92
CA VAL A 185 10.76 10.46 -9.18
C VAL A 185 9.37 10.16 -8.64
N ALA A 186 8.80 9.00 -8.97
CA ALA A 186 7.46 8.62 -8.52
C ALA A 186 7.40 8.54 -6.98
N PHE A 187 8.41 7.95 -6.34
CA PHE A 187 8.49 7.85 -4.88
C PHE A 187 8.54 9.24 -4.23
N LEU A 188 9.44 10.11 -4.66
CA LEU A 188 9.61 11.44 -4.05
C LEU A 188 8.36 12.31 -4.27
N VAL A 189 7.78 12.31 -5.47
CA VAL A 189 6.57 13.10 -5.77
C VAL A 189 5.38 12.59 -4.95
N CYS A 190 5.09 11.29 -5.01
CA CYS A 190 3.92 10.75 -4.32
C CYS A 190 4.04 10.83 -2.80
N ARG A 191 5.23 10.58 -2.24
CA ARG A 191 5.38 10.41 -0.79
C ARG A 191 5.88 11.65 -0.05
N LEU A 192 6.64 12.55 -0.71
CA LEU A 192 7.14 13.77 -0.07
C LEU A 192 6.44 15.05 -0.54
N VAL A 193 5.86 15.05 -1.75
CA VAL A 193 5.13 16.23 -2.23
C VAL A 193 3.64 16.08 -1.96
N ILE A 194 3.00 15.01 -2.46
CA ILE A 194 1.53 14.84 -2.34
C ILE A 194 1.16 14.20 -0.99
N GLY A 195 1.92 13.19 -0.54
CA GLY A 195 1.63 12.44 0.68
C GLY A 195 1.42 13.28 1.93
N PRO A 196 2.26 14.30 2.24
CA PRO A 196 2.07 15.16 3.40
C PRO A 196 0.71 15.87 3.44
N PHE A 197 0.16 16.26 2.29
CA PHE A 197 -1.16 16.92 2.24
C PHE A 197 -2.28 15.95 2.63
N ILE A 198 -2.27 14.72 2.10
CA ILE A 198 -3.30 13.74 2.46
C ILE A 198 -3.18 13.31 3.94
N VAL A 199 -1.95 13.20 4.46
CA VAL A 199 -1.72 12.90 5.89
C VAL A 199 -2.21 14.08 6.75
N TYR A 200 -1.97 15.32 6.34
CA TYR A 200 -2.47 16.50 7.04
C TYR A 200 -3.99 16.48 7.12
N GLU A 201 -4.70 16.32 6.01
CA GLU A 201 -6.16 16.23 5.97
C GLU A 201 -6.67 15.06 6.85
N THR A 202 -6.01 13.90 6.79
CA THR A 202 -6.33 12.74 7.62
C THR A 202 -6.23 13.05 9.12
N VAL A 203 -5.15 13.71 9.55
CA VAL A 203 -4.87 14.02 10.96
C VAL A 203 -5.81 15.11 11.48
N MET A 204 -6.07 16.14 10.66
CA MET A 204 -6.91 17.26 11.04
C MET A 204 -8.41 16.93 11.02
N CYS A 205 -8.84 15.91 10.30
CA CYS A 205 -10.24 15.48 10.28
C CYS A 205 -10.67 14.95 11.65
N PRO A 206 -11.69 15.58 12.32
CA PRO A 206 -12.15 15.14 13.65
C PRO A 206 -12.85 13.77 13.63
N HIS A 207 -13.37 13.35 12.49
CA HIS A 207 -14.12 12.10 12.32
C HIS A 207 -13.23 10.87 12.15
N ASN A 208 -11.93 11.07 11.89
CA ASN A 208 -10.99 9.96 11.75
C ASN A 208 -10.58 9.36 13.09
N GLU A 209 -10.52 8.03 13.13
CA GLU A 209 -10.02 7.29 14.27
C GLU A 209 -8.53 7.57 14.52
N LEU A 210 -8.13 7.51 15.79
CA LEU A 210 -6.74 7.70 16.18
C LEU A 210 -5.79 6.74 15.46
N VAL A 211 -6.22 5.50 15.23
CA VAL A 211 -5.44 4.48 14.50
C VAL A 211 -5.13 4.91 13.07
N VAL A 212 -6.11 5.49 12.36
CA VAL A 212 -5.93 6.00 10.99
C VAL A 212 -4.96 7.18 10.99
N LYS A 213 -5.09 8.12 11.94
CA LYS A 213 -4.18 9.26 12.09
C LYS A 213 -2.74 8.82 12.38
N LEU A 214 -2.56 7.93 13.35
CA LEU A 214 -1.24 7.39 13.71
C LEU A 214 -0.64 6.55 12.56
N GLY A 215 -1.48 5.80 11.84
CA GLY A 215 -1.07 5.07 10.65
C GLY A 215 -0.52 6.00 9.56
N GLY A 216 -1.23 7.07 9.24
CA GLY A 216 -0.78 8.09 8.28
C GLY A 216 0.55 8.74 8.68
N LEU A 217 0.68 9.16 9.95
CA LEU A 217 1.93 9.72 10.47
C LEU A 217 3.08 8.70 10.41
N GLY A 218 2.84 7.44 10.80
CA GLY A 218 3.84 6.37 10.75
C GLY A 218 4.35 6.12 9.34
N ILE A 219 3.45 6.06 8.35
CA ILE A 219 3.80 5.92 6.94
C ILE A 219 4.59 7.13 6.43
N LEU A 220 4.24 8.34 6.84
CA LEU A 220 4.98 9.55 6.47
C LEU A 220 6.41 9.50 7.01
N VAL A 221 6.60 9.13 8.27
CA VAL A 221 7.94 8.98 8.89
C VAL A 221 8.78 7.95 8.13
N VAL A 222 8.23 6.77 7.83
CA VAL A 222 8.94 5.74 7.04
C VAL A 222 9.28 6.27 5.65
N SER A 223 8.38 7.01 5.02
CA SER A 223 8.60 7.61 3.69
C SER A 223 9.76 8.61 3.70
N VAL A 224 9.87 9.45 4.73
CA VAL A 224 10.99 10.40 4.90
C VAL A 224 12.32 9.64 5.05
N ILE A 225 12.37 8.61 5.89
CA ILE A 225 13.58 7.79 6.10
C ILE A 225 14.04 7.15 4.78
N TRP A 226 13.11 6.58 4.02
CA TRP A 226 13.44 5.97 2.73
C TRP A 226 13.85 6.99 1.67
N SER A 227 13.22 8.17 1.68
CA SER A 227 13.57 9.28 0.76
C SER A 227 14.99 9.75 0.97
N GLU A 228 15.46 9.88 2.21
CA GLU A 228 16.85 10.23 2.51
C GLU A 228 17.83 9.23 1.89
N ARG A 229 17.54 7.93 1.98
CA ARG A 229 18.38 6.88 1.36
C ARG A 229 18.38 6.96 -0.15
N ILE A 230 17.23 7.24 -0.78
CA ILE A 230 17.12 7.40 -2.24
C ILE A 230 17.95 8.60 -2.69
N VAL A 231 17.80 9.75 -2.03
CA VAL A 231 18.54 10.98 -2.37
C VAL A 231 20.04 10.79 -2.19
N LYS A 232 20.49 10.20 -1.08
CA LYS A 232 21.90 9.88 -0.85
C LYS A 232 22.48 9.01 -1.96
N LYS A 233 21.72 8.01 -2.43
CA LYS A 233 22.16 7.13 -3.51
C LYS A 233 22.27 7.85 -4.85
N LEU A 234 21.34 8.74 -5.18
CA LEU A 234 21.36 9.55 -6.38
C LEU A 234 22.55 10.55 -6.38
N SER A 235 22.84 11.14 -5.22
CA SER A 235 23.93 12.11 -5.05
C SER A 235 25.31 11.45 -5.09
N GLY A 236 25.49 10.30 -4.40
CA GLY A 236 26.75 9.56 -4.34
C GLY A 236 27.17 8.98 -5.68
N GLY A 237 26.22 8.60 -6.54
CA GLY A 237 26.52 8.14 -7.89
C GLY A 237 27.09 9.21 -8.83
N LYS A 238 26.75 10.48 -8.61
CA LYS A 238 27.35 11.61 -9.37
C LYS A 238 28.80 11.88 -8.98
N SER A 239 29.14 11.80 -7.70
CA SER A 239 30.51 12.04 -7.22
C SER A 239 31.51 11.00 -7.72
N ALA A 240 31.08 9.72 -7.81
CA ALA A 240 31.94 8.65 -8.33
C ALA A 240 32.20 8.75 -9.85
N LYS A 241 31.20 9.18 -10.63
CA LYS A 241 31.38 9.40 -12.09
C LYS A 241 32.30 10.58 -12.37
N THR A 242 32.15 11.70 -11.68
CA THR A 242 32.99 12.91 -11.89
C THR A 242 34.46 12.67 -11.52
N SER A 243 34.73 11.84 -10.49
CA SER A 243 36.10 11.47 -10.14
C SER A 243 36.74 10.48 -11.11
N SER A 244 35.95 9.62 -11.75
CA SER A 244 36.43 8.68 -12.78
C SER A 244 36.74 9.36 -14.11
N GLU A 245 35.97 10.37 -14.52
CA GLU A 245 36.23 11.16 -15.73
C GLU A 245 37.46 12.04 -15.55
N LYS A 246 37.68 12.66 -14.38
CA LYS A 246 38.91 13.42 -14.10
C LYS A 246 40.17 12.56 -14.05
N LYS A 247 40.09 11.26 -13.83
CA LYS A 247 41.22 10.32 -13.88
C LYS A 247 41.56 9.83 -15.29
N LYS A 248 40.65 9.94 -16.25
CA LYS A 248 40.87 9.54 -17.65
C LYS A 248 41.40 10.67 -18.51
N THR A 249 41.41 11.91 -18.00
CA THR A 249 41.89 13.12 -18.68
C THR A 249 43.26 13.63 -18.14
N LYS A 250 43.92 12.84 -17.32
CA LYS A 250 45.32 13.01 -16.92
C LYS A 250 46.13 11.79 -17.37
#